data_34745f505b86962306391bba7c9fbac5
#
_entry.id   34745f505b86962306391bba7c9fbac5
#
_cell.length_a   1.000
_cell.length_b   1.000
_cell.length_c   1.000
_cell.angle_alpha   90.00
_cell.angle_beta   90.00
_cell.angle_gamma   90.00
#
_symmetry.space_group_name_H-M   'P 1'
#
loop_
_entity.id
_entity.type
_entity.pdbx_description
1 polymer ?
#
loop_
_entity_poly.entity_id
_entity_poly.type
_entity_poly.pdbx_seq_one_letter_code
_entity_poly.pdbx_strand_id
1 'polypeptide(L)'
;MTAKSKGRASKDTLQKKSPSIMTDDKLGNYFDETHGLIMNAKPYLQRLVFGIPSRTQSNRIFYIREGEAKVKINFIHYDIKKGDLILVPANYILMVEEFSENVDPWMLDFHYQTNEEKELVGIETLFMHLTEDEERIMSYYFNLMNQIDSSAQNSSDDLMHLVMSLLYRIHRMNETRSGKGKKERLPRVKQIKSEFINMVVTQDVPQLTIAEYAEALGVSENYLSIIIKQETNQTVKKWIEQKTETLIKLLLTEPKNRNLSEIAEIVGYSSPPQVVRFFKRRTGMTPYEYRKTKMEEKALSMK
;
A
#
# COMPACT_ATOMS: atom_id res chain seq x y z
N MET A 1 -62.09 7.72 1.80
CA MET A 1 -61.06 7.49 2.85
C MET A 1 -59.78 7.06 2.19
N THR A 2 -58.85 7.98 2.08
CA THR A 2 -57.62 7.89 1.29
C THR A 2 -56.47 7.52 2.22
N ALA A 3 -55.86 6.36 2.04
CA ALA A 3 -54.65 5.95 2.75
C ALA A 3 -53.40 6.43 1.96
N LYS A 4 -52.62 7.30 2.58
CA LYS A 4 -51.34 7.78 2.07
C LYS A 4 -50.27 6.68 2.22
N SER A 5 -49.78 6.16 1.10
CA SER A 5 -48.57 5.37 1.06
C SER A 5 -47.33 6.31 1.19
N LYS A 6 -46.60 6.16 2.27
CA LYS A 6 -45.27 6.80 2.41
C LYS A 6 -44.26 6.00 1.59
N GLY A 7 -43.76 6.63 0.54
CA GLY A 7 -42.66 6.10 -0.27
C GLY A 7 -41.38 5.92 0.57
N ARG A 8 -40.84 4.73 0.52
CA ARG A 8 -39.51 4.39 0.99
C ARG A 8 -38.50 5.01 0.03
N ALA A 9 -37.78 6.02 0.45
CA ALA A 9 -36.67 6.57 -0.30
C ALA A 9 -35.59 5.47 -0.48
N SER A 10 -35.28 5.25 -1.74
CA SER A 10 -34.24 4.33 -2.22
C SER A 10 -32.88 4.77 -1.69
N LYS A 11 -32.14 3.82 -1.10
CA LYS A 11 -30.75 3.94 -0.67
C LYS A 11 -29.75 3.75 -1.83
N ASP A 12 -30.12 4.16 -3.02
CA ASP A 12 -29.29 4.01 -4.23
C ASP A 12 -28.78 5.37 -4.72
N THR A 13 -27.90 5.97 -3.94
CA THR A 13 -27.10 7.06 -4.52
C THR A 13 -25.89 7.31 -3.61
N LEU A 14 -24.81 6.57 -3.83
CA LEU A 14 -23.44 6.98 -3.50
C LEU A 14 -22.41 5.91 -3.97
N GLN A 15 -22.59 5.37 -5.18
CA GLN A 15 -21.44 4.87 -5.93
C GLN A 15 -20.91 6.01 -6.82
N LYS A 16 -20.30 7.02 -6.21
CA LYS A 16 -19.36 7.86 -6.95
C LYS A 16 -18.15 6.98 -7.25
N LYS A 17 -17.95 6.65 -8.53
CA LYS A 17 -16.73 6.02 -9.04
C LYS A 17 -15.54 6.78 -8.47
N SER A 18 -14.74 6.11 -7.65
CA SER A 18 -13.45 6.61 -7.19
C SER A 18 -12.64 7.04 -8.40
N PRO A 19 -12.00 8.21 -8.39
CA PRO A 19 -11.14 8.60 -9.49
C PRO A 19 -10.03 7.56 -9.63
N SER A 20 -9.82 7.04 -10.84
CA SER A 20 -8.73 6.11 -11.14
C SER A 20 -7.39 6.80 -10.85
N ILE A 21 -6.78 6.43 -9.73
CA ILE A 21 -5.45 6.86 -9.33
C ILE A 21 -4.46 6.13 -10.24
N MET A 22 -3.31 6.73 -10.51
CA MET A 22 -2.27 6.15 -11.35
C MET A 22 -1.95 4.73 -10.89
N THR A 23 -2.37 3.81 -11.70
CA THR A 23 -2.16 2.39 -11.52
C THR A 23 -0.84 2.00 -12.16
N ASP A 24 -0.22 0.95 -11.70
CA ASP A 24 0.96 0.34 -12.31
C ASP A 24 0.72 -0.14 -13.78
N ASP A 25 -0.40 0.25 -14.41
CA ASP A 25 -0.89 -0.19 -15.74
C ASP A 25 0.13 -0.05 -16.88
N LYS A 26 1.20 0.73 -16.71
CA LYS A 26 2.28 0.77 -17.70
C LYS A 26 3.35 -0.32 -17.51
N LEU A 27 3.29 -1.08 -16.43
CA LEU A 27 4.00 -2.34 -16.25
C LEU A 27 3.21 -3.52 -16.82
N GLY A 28 2.02 -3.27 -17.36
CA GLY A 28 0.96 -4.19 -17.74
C GLY A 28 1.25 -5.24 -18.79
N ASN A 29 2.49 -5.44 -19.22
CA ASN A 29 2.85 -6.57 -20.07
C ASN A 29 3.65 -7.67 -19.34
N TYR A 30 3.78 -7.57 -18.01
CA TYR A 30 4.50 -8.57 -17.22
C TYR A 30 3.61 -9.39 -16.30
N PHE A 31 2.32 -9.02 -16.18
CA PHE A 31 1.38 -9.72 -15.31
C PHE A 31 0.21 -10.21 -16.16
N ASP A 32 -0.08 -11.49 -16.09
CA ASP A 32 -1.40 -11.94 -16.46
C ASP A 32 -2.40 -11.47 -15.39
N GLU A 33 -3.70 -11.55 -15.63
CA GLU A 33 -4.74 -10.95 -14.78
C GLU A 33 -4.82 -11.53 -13.36
N THR A 34 -4.03 -12.55 -13.02
CA THR A 34 -4.16 -13.30 -11.76
C THR A 34 -2.92 -13.34 -10.89
N HIS A 35 -1.74 -13.59 -11.44
CA HIS A 35 -0.49 -13.69 -10.69
C HIS A 35 0.70 -13.24 -11.54
N GLY A 36 1.63 -12.51 -10.95
CA GLY A 36 2.91 -12.16 -11.58
C GLY A 36 4.06 -12.52 -10.67
N LEU A 37 4.99 -13.34 -11.13
CA LEU A 37 6.23 -13.60 -10.44
C LEU A 37 7.38 -12.86 -11.11
N ILE A 38 8.01 -11.94 -10.40
CA ILE A 38 9.21 -11.25 -10.85
C ILE A 38 10.38 -11.71 -9.99
N MET A 39 11.25 -12.55 -10.55
CA MET A 39 12.43 -13.06 -9.86
C MET A 39 13.48 -11.99 -9.64
N ASN A 40 13.67 -11.07 -10.52
CA ASN A 40 14.58 -9.95 -10.35
C ASN A 40 13.78 -8.67 -10.53
N ALA A 41 13.34 -8.09 -9.43
CA ALA A 41 12.59 -6.84 -9.47
C ALA A 41 13.48 -5.58 -9.56
N LYS A 42 14.79 -5.71 -9.74
CA LYS A 42 15.68 -4.54 -9.92
C LYS A 42 15.30 -3.68 -11.12
N PRO A 43 14.96 -4.24 -12.31
CA PRO A 43 14.47 -3.43 -13.43
C PRO A 43 13.16 -2.72 -13.12
N TYR A 44 12.31 -3.31 -12.27
CA TYR A 44 11.11 -2.66 -11.76
C TYR A 44 11.48 -1.48 -10.86
N LEU A 45 12.39 -1.65 -9.90
CA LEU A 45 12.87 -0.58 -9.04
C LEU A 45 13.51 0.56 -9.83
N GLN A 46 14.28 0.25 -10.88
CA GLN A 46 14.93 1.25 -11.73
C GLN A 46 13.95 2.11 -12.54
N ARG A 47 12.74 1.61 -12.80
CA ARG A 47 11.67 2.37 -13.47
C ARG A 47 10.88 3.25 -12.49
N LEU A 48 10.99 2.99 -11.20
CA LEU A 48 10.38 3.85 -10.20
C LEU A 48 11.18 5.14 -10.10
N VAL A 49 10.52 6.26 -10.25
CA VAL A 49 11.15 7.55 -9.96
C VAL A 49 11.21 7.73 -8.46
N PHE A 50 12.41 7.92 -7.93
CA PHE A 50 12.62 8.12 -6.50
C PHE A 50 11.73 9.21 -5.93
N GLY A 51 11.11 8.90 -4.78
CA GLY A 51 10.24 9.83 -4.08
C GLY A 51 8.88 10.06 -4.74
N ILE A 52 8.53 9.32 -5.81
CA ILE A 52 7.15 9.28 -6.33
C ILE A 52 6.42 8.13 -5.66
N PRO A 53 5.34 8.41 -4.90
CA PRO A 53 4.52 7.35 -4.36
C PRO A 53 3.70 6.67 -5.46
N SER A 54 3.55 5.36 -5.39
CA SER A 54 2.66 4.55 -6.22
C SER A 54 1.71 3.76 -5.35
N ARG A 55 0.49 3.51 -5.82
CA ARG A 55 -0.47 2.65 -5.13
C ARG A 55 -0.38 1.23 -5.70
N THR A 56 -0.18 0.25 -4.83
CA THR A 56 -0.22 -1.17 -5.23
C THR A 56 -1.65 -1.57 -5.58
N GLN A 57 -1.84 -2.26 -6.69
CA GLN A 57 -3.15 -2.81 -7.07
C GLN A 57 -3.36 -4.23 -6.54
N SER A 58 -2.27 -4.92 -6.31
CA SER A 58 -2.16 -6.31 -5.90
C SER A 58 -1.42 -6.43 -4.57
N ASN A 59 -1.49 -7.59 -3.96
CA ASN A 59 -0.65 -7.91 -2.82
C ASN A 59 0.74 -8.26 -3.31
N ARG A 60 1.76 -7.82 -2.57
CA ARG A 60 3.16 -8.04 -2.96
C ARG A 60 3.96 -8.65 -1.82
N ILE A 61 4.73 -9.67 -2.14
CA ILE A 61 5.76 -10.19 -1.27
C ILE A 61 7.11 -9.82 -1.89
N PHE A 62 7.93 -9.09 -1.14
CA PHE A 62 9.31 -8.81 -1.49
C PHE A 62 10.23 -9.64 -0.60
N TYR A 63 11.21 -10.29 -1.20
CA TYR A 63 12.31 -10.92 -0.53
C TYR A 63 13.62 -10.33 -1.04
N ILE A 64 14.42 -9.76 -0.15
CA ILE A 64 15.67 -9.07 -0.49
C ILE A 64 16.83 -10.05 -0.40
N ARG A 65 17.36 -10.46 -1.54
CA ARG A 65 18.46 -11.42 -1.63
C ARG A 65 19.81 -10.78 -1.40
N GLU A 66 20.00 -9.57 -1.90
CA GLU A 66 21.25 -8.81 -1.78
C GLU A 66 20.93 -7.32 -1.70
N GLY A 67 21.87 -6.56 -1.13
CA GLY A 67 21.81 -5.12 -1.05
C GLY A 67 20.84 -4.59 0.01
N GLU A 68 20.51 -3.32 -0.12
CA GLU A 68 19.65 -2.60 0.81
C GLU A 68 18.85 -1.52 0.08
N ALA A 69 17.73 -1.10 0.66
CA ALA A 69 16.93 0.00 0.17
C ALA A 69 16.20 0.71 1.31
N LYS A 70 15.83 1.97 1.08
CA LYS A 70 14.91 2.71 1.94
C LYS A 70 13.59 2.88 1.23
N VAL A 71 12.55 2.40 1.85
CA VAL A 71 11.20 2.46 1.30
C VAL A 71 10.24 3.06 2.31
N LYS A 72 9.21 3.66 1.78
CA LYS A 72 8.09 4.15 2.58
C LYS A 72 6.83 3.41 2.19
N ILE A 73 6.24 2.72 3.13
CA ILE A 73 4.99 1.98 2.94
C ILE A 73 3.96 2.61 3.85
N ASN A 74 2.87 3.12 3.28
CA ASN A 74 1.81 3.80 4.03
C ASN A 74 2.34 4.81 5.04
N PHE A 75 3.25 5.69 4.62
CA PHE A 75 3.85 6.76 5.43
C PHE A 75 4.86 6.30 6.50
N ILE A 76 5.10 4.98 6.67
CA ILE A 76 6.10 4.42 7.58
C ILE A 76 7.38 4.14 6.79
N HIS A 77 8.52 4.58 7.31
CA HIS A 77 9.83 4.30 6.74
C HIS A 77 10.31 2.91 7.16
N TYR A 78 10.87 2.18 6.20
CA TYR A 78 11.51 0.89 6.39
C TYR A 78 12.89 0.94 5.76
N ASP A 79 13.91 0.67 6.56
CA ASP A 79 15.26 0.35 6.10
C ASP A 79 15.29 -1.17 5.85
N ILE A 80 15.36 -1.56 4.60
CA ILE A 80 15.31 -2.97 4.19
C ILE A 80 16.67 -3.42 3.68
N LYS A 81 17.03 -4.66 3.96
CA LYS A 81 18.33 -5.23 3.62
C LYS A 81 18.21 -6.71 3.27
N LYS A 82 19.33 -7.28 2.82
CA LYS A 82 19.43 -8.72 2.59
C LYS A 82 18.82 -9.53 3.73
N GLY A 83 18.04 -10.55 3.38
CA GLY A 83 17.34 -11.44 4.32
C GLY A 83 15.98 -10.88 4.78
N ASP A 84 15.59 -9.69 4.37
CA ASP A 84 14.28 -9.14 4.71
C ASP A 84 13.19 -9.63 3.79
N LEU A 85 12.05 -9.99 4.39
CA LEU A 85 10.81 -10.32 3.71
C LEU A 85 9.75 -9.31 4.11
N ILE A 86 9.07 -8.76 3.09
CA ILE A 86 8.03 -7.75 3.28
C ILE A 86 6.79 -8.19 2.51
N LEU A 87 5.65 -8.28 3.18
CA LEU A 87 4.36 -8.47 2.55
C LEU A 87 3.60 -7.14 2.61
N VAL A 88 3.27 -6.62 1.44
CA VAL A 88 2.54 -5.35 1.26
C VAL A 88 1.16 -5.68 0.69
N PRO A 89 0.07 -5.43 1.44
CA PRO A 89 -1.28 -5.62 0.93
C PRO A 89 -1.61 -4.72 -0.27
N ALA A 90 -2.62 -5.12 -1.04
CA ALA A 90 -3.17 -4.29 -2.11
C ALA A 90 -3.71 -2.95 -1.58
N ASN A 91 -3.73 -1.94 -2.45
CA ASN A 91 -4.13 -0.57 -2.16
C ASN A 91 -3.21 0.20 -1.20
N TYR A 92 -2.04 -0.35 -0.88
CA TYR A 92 -1.04 0.33 -0.08
C TYR A 92 -0.21 1.30 -0.93
N ILE A 93 0.29 2.37 -0.32
CA ILE A 93 1.14 3.33 -0.99
C ILE A 93 2.60 2.96 -0.72
N LEU A 94 3.31 2.65 -1.80
CA LEU A 94 4.73 2.32 -1.79
C LEU A 94 5.52 3.47 -2.44
N MET A 95 6.61 3.88 -1.80
CA MET A 95 7.56 4.84 -2.35
C MET A 95 8.97 4.34 -2.07
N VAL A 96 9.78 4.22 -3.10
CA VAL A 96 11.21 3.93 -2.96
C VAL A 96 11.95 5.25 -2.82
N GLU A 97 12.74 5.40 -1.75
CA GLU A 97 13.51 6.61 -1.47
C GLU A 97 14.95 6.47 -1.99
N GLU A 98 15.57 5.32 -1.75
CA GLU A 98 16.90 4.98 -2.28
C GLU A 98 17.12 3.47 -2.27
N PHE A 99 18.09 2.99 -3.03
CA PHE A 99 18.56 1.60 -2.98
C PHE A 99 20.04 1.50 -3.41
N SER A 100 20.72 0.45 -2.94
CA SER A 100 22.10 0.14 -3.30
C SER A 100 22.21 -0.41 -4.73
N GLU A 101 23.35 -0.23 -5.38
CA GLU A 101 23.58 -0.73 -6.75
C GLU A 101 23.45 -2.25 -6.86
N ASN A 102 23.80 -2.98 -5.80
CA ASN A 102 23.73 -4.44 -5.75
C ASN A 102 22.38 -4.97 -5.23
N VAL A 103 21.37 -4.12 -5.07
CA VAL A 103 20.06 -4.59 -4.62
C VAL A 103 19.49 -5.63 -5.57
N ASP A 104 19.05 -6.77 -5.02
CA ASP A 104 18.44 -7.88 -5.74
C ASP A 104 17.17 -8.34 -5.01
N PRO A 105 16.04 -7.66 -5.24
CA PRO A 105 14.77 -8.06 -4.69
C PRO A 105 14.07 -9.07 -5.61
N TRP A 106 13.55 -10.12 -5.00
CA TRP A 106 12.54 -10.97 -5.63
C TRP A 106 11.16 -10.48 -5.23
N MET A 107 10.24 -10.46 -6.17
CA MET A 107 8.88 -9.99 -5.95
C MET A 107 7.88 -11.02 -6.47
N LEU A 108 6.89 -11.31 -5.64
CA LEU A 108 5.67 -12.02 -6.01
C LEU A 108 4.52 -11.03 -5.93
N ASP A 109 3.78 -10.89 -7.02
CA ASP A 109 2.57 -10.08 -7.13
C ASP A 109 1.36 -11.02 -7.27
N PHE A 110 0.30 -10.82 -6.49
CA PHE A 110 -0.88 -11.69 -6.53
C PHE A 110 -2.15 -10.97 -6.06
N HIS A 111 -3.29 -11.43 -6.60
CA HIS A 111 -4.61 -11.03 -6.15
C HIS A 111 -5.23 -12.10 -5.27
N TYR A 112 -6.07 -11.71 -4.32
CA TYR A 112 -6.84 -12.68 -3.54
C TYR A 112 -7.83 -13.42 -4.44
N GLN A 113 -7.83 -14.75 -4.34
CA GLN A 113 -8.84 -15.60 -4.94
C GLN A 113 -9.89 -16.04 -3.89
N THR A 114 -9.50 -16.02 -2.61
CA THR A 114 -10.32 -16.51 -1.51
C THR A 114 -10.30 -15.58 -0.29
N ASN A 115 -11.30 -15.72 0.57
CA ASN A 115 -11.31 -15.03 1.86
C ASN A 115 -10.19 -15.54 2.79
N GLU A 116 -9.77 -16.79 2.65
CA GLU A 116 -8.69 -17.38 3.43
C GLU A 116 -7.35 -16.70 3.14
N GLU A 117 -7.03 -16.44 1.86
CA GLU A 117 -5.84 -15.67 1.47
C GLU A 117 -5.88 -14.28 2.08
N LYS A 118 -7.03 -13.63 2.05
CA LYS A 118 -7.22 -12.30 2.65
C LYS A 118 -6.97 -12.29 4.15
N GLU A 119 -7.39 -13.34 4.86
CA GLU A 119 -7.11 -13.50 6.30
C GLU A 119 -5.62 -13.74 6.57
N LEU A 120 -4.95 -14.54 5.73
CA LEU A 120 -3.50 -14.83 5.86
C LEU A 120 -2.62 -13.60 5.59
N VAL A 121 -2.96 -12.82 4.58
CA VAL A 121 -2.23 -11.56 4.28
C VAL A 121 -2.50 -10.50 5.34
N GLY A 122 -3.74 -10.44 5.83
CA GLY A 122 -4.17 -9.43 6.79
C GLY A 122 -4.29 -8.02 6.19
N ILE A 123 -4.38 -7.04 7.04
CA ILE A 123 -4.59 -5.63 6.69
C ILE A 123 -3.37 -4.73 7.00
N GLU A 124 -2.28 -5.30 7.45
CA GLU A 124 -1.05 -4.56 7.77
C GLU A 124 0.14 -5.08 6.95
N THR A 125 1.08 -4.18 6.67
CA THR A 125 2.39 -4.60 6.14
C THR A 125 3.06 -5.53 7.13
N LEU A 126 3.45 -6.70 6.67
CA LEU A 126 4.26 -7.62 7.44
C LEU A 126 5.74 -7.44 7.06
N PHE A 127 6.58 -7.21 8.04
CA PHE A 127 8.02 -7.11 7.88
C PHE A 127 8.72 -8.10 8.80
N MET A 128 9.66 -8.87 8.26
CA MET A 128 10.48 -9.79 9.06
C MET A 128 11.87 -9.98 8.45
N HIS A 129 12.86 -10.11 9.31
CA HIS A 129 14.17 -10.58 8.92
C HIS A 129 14.21 -12.11 9.01
N LEU A 130 14.63 -12.78 7.94
CA LEU A 130 14.66 -14.24 7.84
C LEU A 130 15.95 -14.79 8.44
N THR A 131 15.86 -15.98 9.03
CA THR A 131 17.05 -16.79 9.36
C THR A 131 17.59 -17.45 8.08
N GLU A 132 18.83 -17.92 8.10
CA GLU A 132 19.44 -18.62 6.95
C GLU A 132 18.61 -19.80 6.43
N ASP A 133 17.97 -20.57 7.35
CA ASP A 133 17.09 -21.68 6.99
C ASP A 133 15.80 -21.19 6.32
N GLU A 134 15.25 -20.10 6.82
CA GLU A 134 14.05 -19.47 6.22
C GLU A 134 14.36 -18.86 4.86
N GLU A 135 15.51 -18.19 4.70
CA GLU A 135 15.97 -17.66 3.41
C GLU A 135 16.12 -18.80 2.38
N ARG A 136 16.70 -19.93 2.78
CA ARG A 136 16.83 -21.10 1.91
C ARG A 136 15.47 -21.62 1.46
N ILE A 137 14.51 -21.68 2.37
CA ILE A 137 13.15 -22.12 2.05
C ILE A 137 12.45 -21.11 1.13
N MET A 138 12.56 -19.81 1.39
CA MET A 138 12.02 -18.78 0.49
C MET A 138 12.59 -18.91 -0.92
N SER A 139 13.90 -19.12 -1.02
CA SER A 139 14.56 -19.34 -2.31
C SER A 139 13.98 -20.55 -3.07
N TYR A 140 13.64 -21.65 -2.39
CA TYR A 140 12.99 -22.80 -3.01
C TYR A 140 11.60 -22.47 -3.53
N TYR A 141 10.78 -21.75 -2.75
CA TYR A 141 9.46 -21.34 -3.21
C TYR A 141 9.53 -20.48 -4.49
N PHE A 142 10.33 -19.44 -4.45
CA PHE A 142 10.46 -18.53 -5.60
C PHE A 142 11.03 -19.23 -6.82
N ASN A 143 12.06 -20.08 -6.66
CA ASN A 143 12.63 -20.83 -7.79
C ASN A 143 11.62 -21.81 -8.39
N LEU A 144 10.84 -22.54 -7.57
CA LEU A 144 9.82 -23.47 -8.05
C LEU A 144 8.72 -22.74 -8.80
N MET A 145 8.21 -21.64 -8.23
CA MET A 145 7.21 -20.80 -8.90
C MET A 145 7.71 -20.31 -10.26
N ASN A 146 8.96 -19.83 -10.33
CA ASN A 146 9.55 -19.36 -11.58
C ASN A 146 9.72 -20.47 -12.63
N GLN A 147 10.02 -21.69 -12.22
CA GLN A 147 10.09 -22.85 -13.13
C GLN A 147 8.72 -23.23 -13.68
N ILE A 148 7.68 -23.18 -12.85
CA ILE A 148 6.31 -23.45 -13.27
C ILE A 148 5.81 -22.35 -14.20
N ASP A 149 6.00 -21.07 -13.84
CA ASP A 149 5.57 -19.92 -14.64
C ASP A 149 6.22 -19.90 -16.04
N SER A 150 7.49 -20.27 -16.14
CA SER A 150 8.22 -20.35 -17.39
C SER A 150 7.96 -21.63 -18.20
N SER A 151 7.18 -22.57 -17.68
CA SER A 151 6.89 -23.83 -18.35
C SER A 151 5.81 -23.69 -19.43
N ALA A 152 5.93 -24.48 -20.52
CA ALA A 152 4.91 -24.51 -21.57
C ALA A 152 3.55 -25.12 -21.09
N GLN A 153 3.53 -25.74 -19.93
CA GLN A 153 2.35 -26.30 -19.26
C GLN A 153 1.93 -25.46 -18.08
N ASN A 154 2.05 -24.15 -18.19
CA ASN A 154 1.70 -23.22 -17.13
C ASN A 154 0.29 -23.52 -16.59
N SER A 155 0.22 -23.95 -15.34
CA SER A 155 -1.03 -24.15 -14.61
C SER A 155 -1.18 -23.04 -13.57
N SER A 156 -2.10 -22.13 -13.80
CA SER A 156 -2.45 -21.09 -12.82
C SER A 156 -2.81 -21.68 -11.46
N ASP A 157 -3.39 -22.89 -11.44
CA ASP A 157 -3.77 -23.60 -10.23
C ASP A 157 -2.54 -24.04 -9.42
N ASP A 158 -1.48 -24.54 -10.07
CA ASP A 158 -0.24 -24.93 -9.39
C ASP A 158 0.43 -23.73 -8.72
N LEU A 159 0.51 -22.61 -9.43
CA LEU A 159 1.05 -21.37 -8.86
C LEU A 159 0.22 -20.87 -7.70
N MET A 160 -1.11 -20.88 -7.81
CA MET A 160 -2.01 -20.48 -6.73
C MET A 160 -1.80 -21.33 -5.48
N HIS A 161 -1.70 -22.65 -5.60
CA HIS A 161 -1.45 -23.54 -4.46
C HIS A 161 -0.08 -23.29 -3.81
N LEU A 162 0.93 -22.96 -4.59
CA LEU A 162 2.25 -22.58 -4.07
C LEU A 162 2.19 -21.23 -3.34
N VAL A 163 1.47 -20.25 -3.87
CA VAL A 163 1.24 -18.96 -3.20
C VAL A 163 0.54 -19.17 -1.86
N MET A 164 -0.51 -20.00 -1.82
CA MET A 164 -1.20 -20.35 -0.58
C MET A 164 -0.26 -21.01 0.43
N SER A 165 0.52 -21.99 -0.01
CA SER A 165 1.51 -22.67 0.85
C SER A 165 2.54 -21.68 1.42
N LEU A 166 3.00 -20.74 0.60
CA LEU A 166 3.92 -19.67 1.02
C LEU A 166 3.26 -18.74 2.04
N LEU A 167 2.03 -18.30 1.82
CA LEU A 167 1.28 -17.44 2.75
C LEU A 167 1.08 -18.11 4.11
N TYR A 168 0.69 -19.38 4.14
CA TYR A 168 0.59 -20.15 5.39
C TYR A 168 1.94 -20.22 6.12
N ARG A 169 3.02 -20.41 5.38
CA ARG A 169 4.35 -20.42 5.97
C ARG A 169 4.72 -19.08 6.57
N ILE A 170 4.55 -18.00 5.85
CA ILE A 170 4.81 -16.63 6.32
C ILE A 170 3.95 -16.33 7.56
N HIS A 171 2.69 -16.70 7.53
CA HIS A 171 1.79 -16.51 8.66
C HIS A 171 2.28 -17.24 9.92
N ARG A 172 2.64 -18.53 9.80
CA ARG A 172 3.19 -19.32 10.91
C ARG A 172 4.50 -18.76 11.46
N MET A 173 5.39 -18.31 10.58
CA MET A 173 6.64 -17.66 10.98
C MET A 173 6.36 -16.40 11.81
N ASN A 174 5.38 -15.60 11.38
CA ASN A 174 4.96 -14.40 12.10
C ASN A 174 4.32 -14.72 13.46
N GLU A 175 3.45 -15.73 13.54
CA GLU A 175 2.85 -16.18 14.79
C GLU A 175 3.90 -16.63 15.80
N THR A 176 4.88 -17.45 15.36
CA THR A 176 5.97 -17.93 16.20
C THR A 176 6.79 -16.78 16.78
N ARG A 177 7.14 -15.77 15.95
CA ARG A 177 7.91 -14.59 16.40
C ARG A 177 7.09 -13.68 17.32
N SER A 178 5.79 -13.60 17.11
CA SER A 178 4.88 -12.77 17.92
C SER A 178 4.56 -13.39 19.27
N GLY A 179 5.01 -14.61 19.57
CA GLY A 179 4.67 -15.36 20.79
C GLY A 179 3.18 -15.74 20.86
N LYS A 180 2.44 -15.64 19.75
CA LYS A 180 0.99 -15.87 19.70
C LYS A 180 0.68 -17.31 19.32
N GLY A 181 0.93 -18.24 20.23
CA GLY A 181 0.53 -19.65 20.10
C GLY A 181 -0.96 -19.94 20.34
N LYS A 182 -1.82 -18.95 20.43
CA LYS A 182 -3.29 -19.08 20.52
C LYS A 182 -3.94 -17.88 19.82
N LYS A 183 -5.08 -18.10 19.17
CA LYS A 183 -6.01 -17.06 18.64
C LYS A 183 -6.53 -16.18 19.79
N GLU A 184 -5.66 -15.40 20.44
CA GLU A 184 -6.12 -14.31 21.28
C GLU A 184 -6.59 -13.18 20.38
N ARG A 185 -7.81 -12.70 20.59
CA ARG A 185 -8.28 -11.45 19.99
C ARG A 185 -7.22 -10.39 20.25
N LEU A 186 -6.77 -9.71 19.18
CA LEU A 186 -5.85 -8.58 19.32
C LEU A 186 -6.39 -7.65 20.42
N PRO A 187 -5.53 -7.20 21.35
CA PRO A 187 -5.94 -6.20 22.32
C PRO A 187 -6.64 -5.04 21.62
N ARG A 188 -7.73 -4.54 22.18
CA ARG A 188 -8.56 -3.49 21.56
C ARG A 188 -7.74 -2.30 21.06
N VAL A 189 -6.65 -1.95 21.76
CA VAL A 189 -5.70 -0.89 21.39
C VAL A 189 -5.05 -1.19 20.03
N LYS A 190 -4.55 -2.41 19.84
CA LYS A 190 -3.92 -2.82 18.57
C LYS A 190 -4.94 -2.89 17.43
N GLN A 191 -6.14 -3.34 17.73
CA GLN A 191 -7.24 -3.36 16.77
C GLN A 191 -7.58 -1.94 16.31
N ILE A 192 -7.76 -0.98 17.22
CA ILE A 192 -8.03 0.42 16.89
C ILE A 192 -6.90 1.01 16.03
N LYS A 193 -5.63 0.72 16.37
CA LYS A 193 -4.48 1.16 15.57
C LYS A 193 -4.57 0.63 14.12
N SER A 194 -4.79 -0.67 13.96
CA SER A 194 -4.85 -1.31 12.65
C SER A 194 -6.03 -0.78 11.82
N GLU A 195 -7.20 -0.68 12.42
CA GLU A 195 -8.39 -0.13 11.77
C GLU A 195 -8.18 1.34 11.36
N PHE A 196 -7.58 2.17 12.25
CA PHE A 196 -7.24 3.56 11.94
C PHE A 196 -6.27 3.66 10.76
N ILE A 197 -5.16 2.91 10.79
CA ILE A 197 -4.18 2.92 9.70
C ILE A 197 -4.84 2.49 8.40
N ASN A 198 -5.62 1.43 8.42
CA ASN A 198 -6.36 0.95 7.25
C ASN A 198 -7.30 2.03 6.70
N MET A 199 -8.08 2.69 7.55
CA MET A 199 -8.95 3.80 7.12
C MET A 199 -8.18 4.95 6.50
N VAL A 200 -7.05 5.34 7.10
CA VAL A 200 -6.20 6.42 6.55
C VAL A 200 -5.68 6.05 5.17
N VAL A 201 -5.31 4.79 4.95
CA VAL A 201 -4.63 4.34 3.74
C VAL A 201 -5.61 4.03 2.61
N THR A 202 -6.72 3.33 2.91
CA THR A 202 -7.62 2.79 1.88
C THR A 202 -8.72 3.74 1.45
N GLN A 203 -9.04 4.73 2.26
CA GLN A 203 -10.09 5.69 1.92
C GLN A 203 -9.57 6.75 0.95
N ASP A 204 -10.07 6.73 -0.28
CA ASP A 204 -9.87 7.78 -1.30
C ASP A 204 -10.80 8.98 -1.10
N VAL A 205 -11.36 9.14 0.09
CA VAL A 205 -12.30 10.23 0.43
C VAL A 205 -11.55 11.47 0.93
N PRO A 206 -12.19 12.66 0.82
CA PRO A 206 -11.71 13.89 1.42
C PRO A 206 -11.30 13.68 2.87
N GLN A 207 -10.39 14.53 3.35
CA GLN A 207 -9.85 14.44 4.71
C GLN A 207 -10.97 14.26 5.75
N LEU A 208 -11.01 13.09 6.37
CA LEU A 208 -11.78 12.92 7.59
C LEU A 208 -11.10 13.72 8.70
N THR A 209 -11.90 14.35 9.53
CA THR A 209 -11.46 14.98 10.77
C THR A 209 -11.11 13.93 11.82
N ILE A 210 -10.42 14.30 12.87
CA ILE A 210 -10.13 13.38 14.00
C ILE A 210 -11.44 12.86 14.60
N ALA A 211 -12.47 13.72 14.67
CA ALA A 211 -13.80 13.35 15.15
C ALA A 211 -14.43 12.23 14.31
N GLU A 212 -14.41 12.36 12.99
CA GLU A 212 -14.98 11.36 12.08
C GLU A 212 -14.22 10.01 12.12
N TYR A 213 -12.88 10.04 12.27
CA TYR A 213 -12.12 8.80 12.50
C TYR A 213 -12.49 8.16 13.86
N ALA A 214 -12.63 8.97 14.91
CA ALA A 214 -12.98 8.47 16.24
C ALA A 214 -14.40 7.90 16.28
N GLU A 215 -15.36 8.56 15.63
CA GLU A 215 -16.74 8.09 15.49
C GLU A 215 -16.79 6.74 14.75
N ALA A 216 -16.10 6.64 13.62
CA ALA A 216 -16.06 5.39 12.82
C ALA A 216 -15.45 4.21 13.59
N LEU A 217 -14.52 4.49 14.52
CA LEU A 217 -13.87 3.49 15.37
C LEU A 217 -14.59 3.23 16.69
N GLY A 218 -15.68 3.96 16.96
CA GLY A 218 -16.47 3.85 18.19
C GLY A 218 -15.69 4.26 19.46
N VAL A 219 -14.85 5.29 19.35
CA VAL A 219 -14.03 5.81 20.46
C VAL A 219 -14.09 7.33 20.54
N SER A 220 -13.63 7.91 21.66
CA SER A 220 -13.50 9.36 21.77
C SER A 220 -12.24 9.86 21.01
N GLU A 221 -12.26 11.11 20.53
CA GLU A 221 -11.12 11.76 19.87
C GLU A 221 -9.85 11.75 20.74
N ASN A 222 -10.01 12.01 22.04
CA ASN A 222 -8.90 12.00 22.97
C ASN A 222 -8.29 10.60 23.12
N TYR A 223 -9.12 9.57 23.24
CA TYR A 223 -8.65 8.19 23.34
C TYR A 223 -7.95 7.72 22.05
N LEU A 224 -8.53 8.02 20.88
CA LEU A 224 -7.88 7.77 19.60
C LEU A 224 -6.51 8.46 19.51
N SER A 225 -6.43 9.74 19.89
CA SER A 225 -5.20 10.52 19.84
C SER A 225 -4.10 9.93 20.74
N ILE A 226 -4.45 9.46 21.93
CA ILE A 226 -3.53 8.82 22.85
C ILE A 226 -3.01 7.50 22.28
N ILE A 227 -3.92 6.61 21.86
CA ILE A 227 -3.56 5.30 21.31
C ILE A 227 -2.64 5.44 20.10
N ILE A 228 -3.05 6.26 19.11
CA ILE A 228 -2.27 6.39 17.88
C ILE A 228 -0.89 6.97 18.18
N LYS A 229 -0.78 7.93 19.07
CA LYS A 229 0.52 8.48 19.46
C LYS A 229 1.40 7.46 20.18
N GLN A 230 0.84 6.64 21.07
CA GLN A 230 1.57 5.62 21.81
C GLN A 230 2.03 4.47 20.89
N GLU A 231 1.15 3.99 20.01
CA GLU A 231 1.41 2.82 19.15
C GLU A 231 2.24 3.13 17.91
N THR A 232 2.27 4.41 17.46
CA THR A 232 2.95 4.78 16.21
C THR A 232 4.00 5.87 16.37
N ASN A 233 4.19 6.42 17.56
CA ASN A 233 5.01 7.62 17.82
C ASN A 233 4.61 8.84 16.98
N GLN A 234 3.42 8.84 16.39
CA GLN A 234 2.92 9.93 15.54
C GLN A 234 1.51 10.34 15.98
N THR A 235 1.19 11.62 15.85
CA THR A 235 -0.17 12.11 16.12
C THR A 235 -1.12 11.75 14.98
N VAL A 236 -2.43 11.61 15.26
CA VAL A 236 -3.48 11.45 14.24
C VAL A 236 -3.37 12.51 13.16
N LYS A 237 -3.20 13.78 13.57
CA LYS A 237 -3.01 14.90 12.63
C LYS A 237 -1.82 14.68 11.68
N LYS A 238 -0.69 14.18 12.18
CA LYS A 238 0.48 13.91 11.36
C LYS A 238 0.21 12.80 10.32
N TRP A 239 -0.54 11.77 10.69
CA TRP A 239 -1.00 10.73 9.77
C TRP A 239 -1.88 11.30 8.65
N ILE A 240 -2.86 12.13 8.99
CA ILE A 240 -3.74 12.78 8.02
C ILE A 240 -2.94 13.71 7.09
N GLU A 241 -2.03 14.51 7.63
CA GLU A 241 -1.16 15.39 6.83
C GLU A 241 -0.25 14.61 5.87
N GLN A 242 0.31 13.47 6.30
CA GLN A 242 1.12 12.60 5.44
C GLN A 242 0.30 11.95 4.32
N LYS A 243 -0.92 11.49 4.64
CA LYS A 243 -1.87 11.00 3.64
C LYS A 243 -2.13 12.07 2.58
N THR A 244 -2.50 13.27 3.01
CA THR A 244 -2.82 14.38 2.11
C THR A 244 -1.64 14.76 1.23
N GLU A 245 -0.45 14.90 1.81
CA GLU A 245 0.79 15.17 1.06
C GLU A 245 1.02 14.11 -0.02
N THR A 246 0.91 12.84 0.36
CA THR A 246 1.13 11.72 -0.55
C THR A 246 0.08 11.65 -1.65
N LEU A 247 -1.18 11.89 -1.31
CA LEU A 247 -2.26 11.94 -2.30
C LEU A 247 -2.06 13.08 -3.29
N ILE A 248 -1.65 14.26 -2.82
CA ILE A 248 -1.31 15.38 -3.73
C ILE A 248 -0.15 14.99 -4.66
N LYS A 249 0.91 14.35 -4.14
CA LYS A 249 2.04 13.86 -4.97
C LYS A 249 1.59 12.89 -6.04
N LEU A 250 0.73 11.93 -5.69
CA LEU A 250 0.13 10.97 -6.63
C LEU A 250 -0.64 11.70 -7.73
N LEU A 251 -1.58 12.59 -7.35
CA LEU A 251 -2.43 13.33 -8.29
C LEU A 251 -1.63 14.29 -9.20
N LEU A 252 -0.51 14.82 -8.72
CA LEU A 252 0.38 15.67 -9.52
C LEU A 252 1.17 14.89 -10.58
N THR A 253 1.42 13.60 -10.36
CA THR A 253 2.26 12.75 -11.23
C THR A 253 1.46 11.77 -12.08
N GLU A 254 0.14 11.76 -11.95
CA GLU A 254 -0.76 10.97 -12.79
C GLU A 254 -0.69 11.38 -14.27
N PRO A 255 -0.90 10.42 -15.21
CA PRO A 255 -0.99 10.73 -16.64
C PRO A 255 -2.13 11.68 -16.99
N LYS A 256 -3.18 11.72 -16.20
CA LYS A 256 -4.38 12.54 -16.40
C LYS A 256 -4.13 14.05 -16.30
N ASN A 257 -2.96 14.46 -15.80
CA ASN A 257 -2.54 15.85 -15.66
C ASN A 257 -3.59 16.76 -15.01
N ARG A 258 -4.09 16.37 -13.83
CA ARG A 258 -5.12 17.10 -13.09
C ARG A 258 -4.70 18.55 -12.79
N ASN A 259 -5.65 19.47 -12.87
CA ASN A 259 -5.44 20.83 -12.43
C ASN A 259 -5.55 20.97 -10.90
N LEU A 260 -5.10 22.10 -10.34
CA LEU A 260 -5.09 22.29 -8.89
C LEU A 260 -6.50 22.41 -8.27
N SER A 261 -7.52 22.78 -9.04
CA SER A 261 -8.90 22.82 -8.55
C SER A 261 -9.45 21.42 -8.35
N GLU A 262 -9.23 20.52 -9.31
CA GLU A 262 -9.58 19.10 -9.19
C GLU A 262 -8.83 18.44 -8.02
N ILE A 263 -7.55 18.76 -7.85
CA ILE A 263 -6.76 18.24 -6.72
C ILE A 263 -7.32 18.75 -5.39
N ALA A 264 -7.67 20.05 -5.30
CA ALA A 264 -8.25 20.62 -4.09
C ALA A 264 -9.55 19.91 -3.70
N GLU A 265 -10.43 19.69 -4.66
CA GLU A 265 -11.69 18.95 -4.44
C GLU A 265 -11.44 17.53 -3.93
N ILE A 266 -10.52 16.79 -4.56
CA ILE A 266 -10.21 15.40 -4.18
C ILE A 266 -9.61 15.32 -2.77
N VAL A 267 -8.72 16.23 -2.40
CA VAL A 267 -8.09 16.23 -1.07
C VAL A 267 -8.91 16.96 0.00
N GLY A 268 -10.11 17.46 -0.33
CA GLY A 268 -11.03 18.10 0.61
C GLY A 268 -10.64 19.53 1.00
N TYR A 269 -9.89 20.24 0.16
CA TYR A 269 -9.64 21.67 0.35
C TYR A 269 -10.65 22.53 -0.42
N SER A 270 -11.04 23.64 0.18
CA SER A 270 -12.01 24.57 -0.42
C SER A 270 -11.46 25.38 -1.60
N SER A 271 -10.13 25.41 -1.78
CA SER A 271 -9.52 26.21 -2.86
C SER A 271 -8.08 25.77 -3.19
N PRO A 272 -7.64 25.97 -4.46
CA PRO A 272 -6.27 25.70 -4.88
C PRO A 272 -5.18 26.39 -4.06
N PRO A 273 -5.31 27.65 -3.61
CA PRO A 273 -4.31 28.29 -2.76
C PRO A 273 -4.04 27.54 -1.44
N GLN A 274 -5.04 26.84 -0.90
CA GLN A 274 -4.84 26.03 0.32
C GLN A 274 -3.95 24.82 0.01
N VAL A 275 -4.15 24.15 -1.11
CA VAL A 275 -3.30 23.07 -1.60
C VAL A 275 -1.86 23.55 -1.77
N VAL A 276 -1.66 24.70 -2.44
CA VAL A 276 -0.32 25.27 -2.65
C VAL A 276 0.38 25.57 -1.33
N ARG A 277 -0.30 26.23 -0.37
CA ARG A 277 0.27 26.55 0.94
C ARG A 277 0.60 25.29 1.74
N PHE A 278 -0.32 24.33 1.78
CA PHE A 278 -0.11 23.06 2.47
C PHE A 278 1.08 22.32 1.87
N PHE A 279 1.08 22.12 0.56
CA PHE A 279 2.09 21.34 -0.14
C PHE A 279 3.48 21.96 -0.01
N LYS A 280 3.60 23.30 -0.24
CA LYS A 280 4.88 24.02 -0.08
C LYS A 280 5.41 23.94 1.36
N ARG A 281 4.56 24.07 2.36
CA ARG A 281 4.94 23.92 3.78
C ARG A 281 5.48 22.52 4.07
N ARG A 282 4.92 21.49 3.42
CA ARG A 282 5.27 20.08 3.68
C ARG A 282 6.49 19.60 2.90
N THR A 283 6.66 20.06 1.67
CA THR A 283 7.67 19.55 0.74
C THR A 283 8.77 20.56 0.41
N GLY A 284 8.61 21.81 0.76
CA GLY A 284 9.49 22.91 0.36
C GLY A 284 9.24 23.41 -1.06
N MET A 285 8.49 22.71 -1.89
CA MET A 285 8.21 23.01 -3.29
C MET A 285 6.74 23.36 -3.51
N THR A 286 6.45 24.16 -4.52
CA THR A 286 5.09 24.33 -5.01
C THR A 286 4.63 23.08 -5.76
N PRO A 287 3.32 22.80 -5.89
CA PRO A 287 2.80 21.72 -6.70
C PRO A 287 3.28 21.74 -8.15
N TYR A 288 3.42 22.94 -8.72
CA TYR A 288 3.90 23.11 -10.09
C TYR A 288 5.39 22.71 -10.24
N GLU A 289 6.25 23.20 -9.34
CA GLU A 289 7.67 22.83 -9.31
C GLU A 289 7.85 21.31 -9.14
N TYR A 290 7.11 20.72 -8.20
CA TYR A 290 7.17 19.28 -7.97
C TYR A 290 6.76 18.48 -9.22
N ARG A 291 5.63 18.84 -9.85
CA ARG A 291 5.17 18.19 -11.08
C ARG A 291 6.22 18.27 -12.18
N LYS A 292 6.77 19.44 -12.43
CA LYS A 292 7.79 19.66 -13.46
C LYS A 292 9.02 18.79 -13.22
N THR A 293 9.62 18.87 -12.03
CA THR A 293 10.81 18.08 -11.65
C THR A 293 10.56 16.58 -11.82
N LYS A 294 9.42 16.07 -11.30
CA LYS A 294 9.13 14.63 -11.34
C LYS A 294 8.78 14.12 -12.74
N MET A 295 8.20 14.94 -13.60
CA MET A 295 7.99 14.60 -15.01
C MET A 295 9.30 14.56 -15.80
N GLU A 296 10.24 15.48 -15.53
CA GLU A 296 11.56 15.48 -16.13
C GLU A 296 12.38 14.25 -15.70
N GLU A 297 12.40 13.92 -14.40
CA GLU A 297 13.04 12.71 -13.88
C GLU A 297 12.48 11.44 -14.53
N LYS A 298 11.15 11.36 -14.67
CA LYS A 298 10.46 10.22 -15.31
C LYS A 298 10.82 10.08 -16.78
N ALA A 299 10.93 11.19 -17.50
CA ALA A 299 11.32 11.18 -18.91
C ALA A 299 12.78 10.71 -19.09
N LEU A 300 13.67 11.00 -18.13
CA LEU A 300 15.06 10.55 -18.14
C LEU A 300 15.20 9.06 -17.80
N SER A 301 14.38 8.53 -16.89
CA SER A 301 14.41 7.11 -16.50
C SER A 301 13.83 6.15 -17.55
N MET A 302 13.13 6.68 -18.57
CA MET A 302 12.55 5.91 -19.69
C MET A 302 13.45 5.87 -20.94
N LYS A 303 14.59 6.58 -20.91
CA LYS A 303 15.60 6.54 -21.99
C LYS A 303 16.71 5.56 -21.65
#